data_6adae47e0bcc7022331732feeea189d0
#
_entry.id   6adae47e0bcc7022331732feeea189d0
#
_cell.length_a   1.000
_cell.length_b   1.000
_cell.length_c   1.000
_cell.angle_alpha   90.00
_cell.angle_beta   90.00
_cell.angle_gamma   90.00
#
_symmetry.space_group_name_H-M   'P 1'
#
loop_
_entity.id
_entity.type
_entity.pdbx_description
1 polymer ?
#
loop_
_entity_poly.entity_id
_entity_poly.type
_entity_poly.pdbx_seq_one_letter_code
_entity_poly.pdbx_strand_id
1 'polypeptide(L)'
;MNNIATIVTFSRFIFAIIVALLLCFESNIILIIAIILFILGALSDAVDGTLARKQKNNSKFGAFIDPIADKFLVFLVLISLIYNTDSLAIFSLSIVIISREILIMSLREWMASNNYQKPAEVSSMGKIKTFLQMSGICLVAASPLTSIQYFYEFSISVLTLGAIVGLISGYDYLKKSYKYLF
;
A
#
# COMPACT_ATOMS: atom_id res chain seq x y z
N MET A 1 11.98 -23.61 -14.18
CA MET A 1 11.23 -22.96 -13.10
C MET A 1 11.98 -21.67 -12.74
N ASN A 2 11.45 -20.50 -13.07
CA ASN A 2 12.15 -19.24 -12.80
C ASN A 2 12.01 -18.88 -11.32
N ASN A 3 12.92 -19.39 -10.49
CA ASN A 3 12.96 -19.13 -9.05
C ASN A 3 13.23 -17.64 -8.72
N ILE A 4 13.75 -16.88 -9.68
CA ILE A 4 14.14 -15.46 -9.46
C ILE A 4 12.92 -14.58 -9.13
N ALA A 5 11.84 -14.66 -9.90
CA ALA A 5 10.64 -13.85 -9.62
C ALA A 5 10.06 -14.17 -8.24
N THR A 6 9.98 -15.45 -7.89
CA THR A 6 9.49 -15.89 -6.58
C THR A 6 10.41 -15.41 -5.44
N ILE A 7 11.73 -15.44 -5.64
CA ILE A 7 12.71 -14.93 -4.66
C ILE A 7 12.53 -13.42 -4.45
N VAL A 8 12.33 -12.65 -5.54
CA VAL A 8 12.08 -11.20 -5.46
C VAL A 8 10.80 -10.90 -4.69
N THR A 9 9.72 -11.64 -4.94
CA THR A 9 8.47 -11.46 -4.19
C THR A 9 8.65 -11.77 -2.70
N PHE A 10 9.34 -12.88 -2.36
CA PHE A 10 9.63 -13.22 -0.96
C PHE A 10 10.54 -12.19 -0.27
N SER A 11 11.53 -11.65 -0.96
CA SER A 11 12.39 -10.60 -0.40
C SER A 11 11.59 -9.34 -0.01
N ARG A 12 10.53 -9.01 -0.75
CA ARG A 12 9.62 -7.90 -0.40
C ARG A 12 8.89 -8.14 0.92
N PHE A 13 8.45 -9.37 1.21
CA PHE A 13 7.85 -9.68 2.51
C PHE A 13 8.82 -9.46 3.67
N ILE A 14 10.05 -9.99 3.53
CA ILE A 14 11.09 -9.82 4.55
C ILE A 14 11.42 -8.34 4.73
N PHE A 15 11.58 -7.62 3.62
CA PHE A 15 11.84 -6.18 3.62
C PHE A 15 10.74 -5.39 4.33
N ALA A 16 9.48 -5.69 4.04
CA ALA A 16 8.33 -5.05 4.69
C ALA A 16 8.31 -5.27 6.21
N ILE A 17 8.64 -6.50 6.66
CA ILE A 17 8.75 -6.82 8.08
C ILE A 17 9.88 -6.01 8.73
N ILE A 18 11.05 -5.94 8.08
CA ILE A 18 12.19 -5.17 8.59
C ILE A 18 11.82 -3.69 8.74
N VAL A 19 11.23 -3.07 7.72
CA VAL A 19 10.81 -1.66 7.77
C VAL A 19 9.80 -1.43 8.89
N ALA A 20 8.80 -2.30 9.02
CA ALA A 20 7.79 -2.19 10.06
C ALA A 20 8.39 -2.29 11.47
N LEU A 21 9.30 -3.23 11.69
CA LEU A 21 9.99 -3.38 12.96
C LEU A 21 10.89 -2.17 13.27
N LEU A 22 11.63 -1.67 12.28
CA LEU A 22 12.47 -0.47 12.47
C LEU A 22 11.64 0.76 12.86
N LEU A 23 10.43 0.90 12.31
CA LEU A 23 9.52 1.97 12.70
C LEU A 23 9.09 1.89 14.17
N CYS A 24 9.12 0.73 14.81
CA CYS A 24 8.75 0.56 16.22
C CYS A 24 9.83 1.00 17.22
N PHE A 25 11.01 1.41 16.75
CA PHE A 25 12.07 1.90 17.64
C PHE A 25 11.98 3.42 17.84
N GLU A 26 12.22 3.89 19.07
CA GLU A 26 12.15 5.32 19.44
C GLU A 26 13.37 6.14 18.99
N SER A 27 14.39 5.50 18.40
CA SER A 27 15.60 6.19 17.95
C SER A 27 15.39 6.98 16.67
N ASN A 28 15.68 8.29 16.69
CA ASN A 28 15.56 9.16 15.51
C ASN A 28 16.35 8.66 14.31
N ILE A 29 17.56 8.09 14.53
CA ILE A 29 18.40 7.55 13.45
C ILE A 29 17.72 6.33 12.82
N ILE A 30 17.20 5.41 13.63
CA ILE A 30 16.51 4.22 13.15
C ILE A 30 15.24 4.62 12.39
N LEU A 31 14.51 5.61 12.89
CA LEU A 31 13.29 6.11 12.26
C LEU A 31 13.59 6.74 10.88
N ILE A 32 14.66 7.52 10.74
CA ILE A 32 15.10 8.06 9.45
C ILE A 32 15.43 6.93 8.47
N ILE A 33 16.18 5.91 8.92
CA ILE A 33 16.52 4.75 8.09
C ILE A 33 15.24 4.02 7.65
N ALA A 34 14.29 3.80 8.56
CA ALA A 34 13.03 3.14 8.26
C ALA A 34 12.21 3.90 7.21
N ILE A 35 12.13 5.23 7.32
CA ILE A 35 11.44 6.09 6.36
C ILE A 35 12.11 6.02 4.97
N ILE A 36 13.44 6.10 4.92
CA ILE A 36 14.19 5.98 3.66
C ILE A 36 13.93 4.61 3.03
N LEU A 37 13.98 3.54 3.79
CA LEU A 37 13.70 2.20 3.31
C LEU A 37 12.25 2.07 2.81
N PHE A 38 11.28 2.63 3.53
CA PHE A 38 9.89 2.66 3.09
C PHE A 38 9.72 3.37 1.73
N ILE A 39 10.35 4.54 1.56
CA ILE A 39 10.32 5.29 0.29
C ILE A 39 10.96 4.47 -0.83
N LEU A 40 12.10 3.85 -0.59
CA LEU A 40 12.78 3.00 -1.58
C LEU A 40 11.92 1.78 -1.95
N GLY A 41 11.27 1.14 -0.98
CA GLY A 41 10.32 0.05 -1.23
C GLY A 41 9.13 0.48 -2.09
N ALA A 42 8.54 1.63 -1.77
CA ALA A 42 7.42 2.21 -2.51
C ALA A 42 7.80 2.58 -3.96
N LEU A 43 9.00 3.14 -4.16
CA LEU A 43 9.52 3.49 -5.49
C LEU A 43 9.86 2.23 -6.30
N SER A 44 10.49 1.23 -5.69
CA SER A 44 10.80 -0.05 -6.35
C SER A 44 9.55 -0.71 -6.89
N ASP A 45 8.45 -0.73 -6.12
CA ASP A 45 7.17 -1.26 -6.54
C ASP A 45 6.60 -0.51 -7.76
N ALA A 46 6.71 0.83 -7.77
CA ALA A 46 6.27 1.65 -8.90
C ALA A 46 7.06 1.38 -10.19
N VAL A 47 8.37 1.11 -10.08
CA VAL A 47 9.25 0.81 -11.22
C VAL A 47 9.02 -0.62 -11.73
N ASP A 48 8.94 -1.60 -10.84
CA ASP A 48 8.75 -3.02 -11.21
C ASP A 48 7.40 -3.25 -11.87
N GLY A 49 6.35 -2.55 -11.45
CA GLY A 49 5.04 -2.56 -12.10
C GLY A 49 5.07 -2.12 -13.58
N THR A 50 6.06 -1.31 -13.97
CA THR A 50 6.26 -0.90 -15.38
C THR A 50 7.10 -1.89 -16.18
N LEU A 51 8.05 -2.57 -15.54
CA LEU A 51 8.96 -3.55 -16.16
C LEU A 51 8.30 -4.95 -16.29
N ALA A 52 7.56 -5.39 -15.28
CA ALA A 52 6.91 -6.72 -15.27
C ALA A 52 5.85 -6.88 -16.38
N ARG A 53 5.25 -5.79 -16.87
CA ARG A 53 4.34 -5.83 -18.03
C ARG A 53 5.03 -6.29 -19.32
N LYS A 54 6.35 -6.34 -19.38
CA LYS A 54 7.15 -6.79 -20.54
C LYS A 54 7.59 -8.25 -20.50
N GLN A 55 7.51 -8.92 -19.34
CA GLN A 55 7.94 -10.32 -19.22
C GLN A 55 6.77 -11.28 -19.09
N LYS A 56 6.53 -12.07 -20.14
CA LYS A 56 5.41 -13.04 -20.27
C LYS A 56 5.57 -14.36 -19.46
N ASN A 57 6.52 -14.48 -18.54
CA ASN A 57 6.85 -15.75 -17.89
C ASN A 57 6.75 -15.69 -16.35
N ASN A 58 5.60 -15.26 -15.81
CA ASN A 58 5.34 -15.39 -14.37
C ASN A 58 4.84 -16.81 -14.06
N SER A 59 5.38 -17.43 -12.99
CA SER A 59 4.80 -18.66 -12.44
C SER A 59 3.40 -18.39 -11.91
N LYS A 60 2.49 -19.36 -11.99
CA LYS A 60 1.11 -19.23 -11.44
C LYS A 60 1.12 -18.78 -9.97
N PHE A 61 2.09 -19.27 -9.21
CA PHE A 61 2.27 -18.92 -7.80
C PHE A 61 2.76 -17.48 -7.61
N GLY A 62 3.72 -17.01 -8.43
CA GLY A 62 4.16 -15.60 -8.42
C GLY A 62 3.01 -14.65 -8.71
N ALA A 63 2.25 -14.90 -9.77
CA ALA A 63 1.09 -14.08 -10.14
C ALA A 63 0.01 -14.01 -9.03
N PHE A 64 -0.11 -15.05 -8.20
CA PHE A 64 -1.02 -15.07 -7.05
C PHE A 64 -0.48 -14.23 -5.87
N ILE A 65 0.83 -14.31 -5.58
CA ILE A 65 1.43 -13.66 -4.41
C ILE A 65 1.78 -12.19 -4.69
N ASP A 66 2.12 -11.80 -5.93
CA ASP A 66 2.52 -10.44 -6.28
C ASP A 66 1.54 -9.36 -5.78
N PRO A 67 0.20 -9.46 -5.98
CA PRO A 67 -0.73 -8.46 -5.49
C PRO A 67 -0.76 -8.33 -3.96
N ILE A 68 -0.43 -9.42 -3.25
CA ILE A 68 -0.37 -9.44 -1.78
C ILE A 68 0.91 -8.74 -1.33
N ALA A 69 2.06 -9.09 -1.92
CA ALA A 69 3.36 -8.52 -1.58
C ALA A 69 3.37 -6.99 -1.74
N ASP A 70 2.74 -6.48 -2.81
CA ASP A 70 2.63 -5.05 -3.11
C ASP A 70 1.88 -4.26 -2.01
N LYS A 71 0.95 -4.89 -1.31
CA LYS A 71 0.17 -4.25 -0.23
C LYS A 71 0.75 -4.50 1.16
N PHE A 72 1.55 -5.54 1.29
CA PHE A 72 2.06 -6.00 2.58
C PHE A 72 2.90 -4.94 3.28
N LEU A 73 3.76 -4.22 2.53
CA LEU A 73 4.56 -3.12 3.06
C LEU A 73 3.68 -2.03 3.69
N VAL A 74 2.65 -1.58 2.97
CA VAL A 74 1.73 -0.54 3.44
C VAL A 74 0.97 -0.99 4.68
N PHE A 75 0.49 -2.24 4.69
CA PHE A 75 -0.26 -2.79 5.83
C PHE A 75 0.59 -2.85 7.09
N LEU A 76 1.80 -3.38 6.98
CA LEU A 76 2.70 -3.50 8.13
C LEU A 76 3.13 -2.13 8.65
N VAL A 77 3.44 -1.18 7.77
CA VAL A 77 3.80 0.18 8.17
C VAL A 77 2.64 0.89 8.87
N LEU A 78 1.40 0.74 8.36
CA LEU A 78 0.22 1.29 9.05
C LEU A 78 0.04 0.69 10.44
N ILE A 79 0.25 -0.63 10.61
CA ILE A 79 0.21 -1.30 11.91
C ILE A 79 1.29 -0.74 12.86
N SER A 80 2.51 -0.52 12.36
CA SER A 80 3.59 0.08 13.14
C SER A 80 3.26 1.52 13.55
N LEU A 81 2.64 2.31 12.67
CA LEU A 81 2.19 3.66 13.00
C LEU A 81 1.10 3.67 14.08
N ILE A 82 0.16 2.71 14.04
CA ILE A 82 -0.84 2.55 15.11
C ILE A 82 -0.14 2.31 16.45
N TYR A 83 0.85 1.42 16.47
CA TYR A 83 1.60 1.09 17.68
C TYR A 83 2.35 2.31 18.26
N ASN A 84 2.95 3.14 17.38
CA ASN A 84 3.80 4.25 17.82
C ASN A 84 3.04 5.54 18.16
N THR A 85 1.87 5.77 17.56
CA THR A 85 1.22 7.09 17.70
C THR A 85 0.12 7.12 18.76
N ASP A 86 -0.36 5.95 19.22
CA ASP A 86 -1.51 5.82 20.13
C ASP A 86 -2.69 6.75 19.73
N SER A 87 -2.87 6.95 18.42
CA SER A 87 -3.80 7.91 17.85
C SER A 87 -5.03 7.20 17.27
N LEU A 88 -6.21 7.55 17.80
CA LEU A 88 -7.48 7.05 17.27
C LEU A 88 -7.67 7.43 15.79
N ALA A 89 -7.16 8.58 15.36
CA ALA A 89 -7.22 9.01 13.98
C ALA A 89 -6.41 8.08 13.07
N ILE A 90 -5.16 7.78 13.43
CA ILE A 90 -4.31 6.84 12.67
C ILE A 90 -4.92 5.44 12.67
N PHE A 91 -5.42 4.97 13.81
CA PHE A 91 -6.11 3.68 13.91
C PHE A 91 -7.31 3.59 12.95
N SER A 92 -8.20 4.60 12.98
CA SER A 92 -9.40 4.63 12.14
C SER A 92 -9.05 4.70 10.65
N LEU A 93 -8.10 5.56 10.27
CA LEU A 93 -7.63 5.68 8.88
C LEU A 93 -6.99 4.39 8.39
N SER A 94 -6.20 3.72 9.23
CA SER A 94 -5.57 2.45 8.89
C SER A 94 -6.60 1.35 8.63
N ILE A 95 -7.63 1.24 9.47
CA ILE A 95 -8.73 0.30 9.25
C ILE A 95 -9.40 0.56 7.90
N VAL A 96 -9.75 1.81 7.61
CA VAL A 96 -10.41 2.19 6.36
C VAL A 96 -9.53 1.85 5.14
N ILE A 97 -8.25 2.21 5.19
CA ILE A 97 -7.32 1.96 4.10
C ILE A 97 -7.13 0.46 3.88
N ILE A 98 -6.82 -0.30 4.93
CA ILE A 98 -6.56 -1.75 4.85
C ILE A 98 -7.80 -2.49 4.37
N SER A 99 -8.97 -2.23 4.97
CA SER A 99 -10.22 -2.88 4.60
C SER A 99 -10.57 -2.65 3.14
N ARG A 100 -10.41 -1.42 2.67
CA ARG A 100 -10.65 -1.07 1.27
C ARG A 100 -9.68 -1.76 0.33
N GLU A 101 -8.37 -1.81 0.66
CA GLU A 101 -7.38 -2.48 -0.18
C GLU A 101 -7.67 -3.98 -0.31
N ILE A 102 -8.00 -4.65 0.80
CA ILE A 102 -8.35 -6.08 0.82
C ILE A 102 -9.61 -6.32 -0.03
N LEU A 103 -10.65 -5.52 0.18
CA LEU A 103 -11.93 -5.68 -0.54
C LEU A 103 -11.75 -5.56 -2.06
N ILE A 104 -11.04 -4.52 -2.51
CA ILE A 104 -10.83 -4.30 -3.95
C ILE A 104 -9.87 -5.34 -4.54
N MET A 105 -8.87 -5.78 -3.79
CA MET A 105 -7.96 -6.85 -4.21
C MET A 105 -8.73 -8.17 -4.40
N SER A 106 -9.55 -8.56 -3.43
CA SER A 106 -10.36 -9.77 -3.48
C SER A 106 -11.36 -9.74 -4.63
N LEU A 107 -12.02 -8.58 -4.85
CA LEU A 107 -12.94 -8.42 -5.96
C LEU A 107 -12.25 -8.53 -7.33
N ARG A 108 -11.05 -7.97 -7.47
CA ARG A 108 -10.24 -8.10 -8.70
C ARG A 108 -9.87 -9.54 -8.99
N GLU A 109 -9.45 -10.27 -7.95
CA GLU A 109 -9.07 -11.68 -8.08
C GLU A 109 -10.27 -12.54 -8.45
N TRP A 110 -11.42 -12.32 -7.79
CA TRP A 110 -12.67 -13.01 -8.12
C TRP A 110 -13.11 -12.76 -9.58
N MET A 111 -13.03 -11.52 -10.05
CA MET A 111 -13.35 -11.19 -11.45
C MET A 111 -12.38 -11.85 -12.44
N ALA A 112 -11.08 -11.87 -12.11
CA ALA A 112 -10.08 -12.49 -12.95
C ALA A 112 -10.26 -14.02 -13.04
N SER A 113 -10.60 -14.67 -11.93
CA SER A 113 -10.84 -16.13 -11.88
C SER A 113 -12.08 -16.56 -12.67
N ASN A 114 -13.08 -15.67 -12.79
CA ASN A 114 -14.30 -15.91 -13.58
C ASN A 114 -14.22 -15.42 -15.04
N ASN A 115 -13.02 -15.04 -15.52
CA ASN A 115 -12.78 -14.51 -16.87
C ASN A 115 -13.63 -13.28 -17.23
N TYR A 116 -14.12 -12.54 -16.26
CA TYR A 116 -14.79 -11.26 -16.51
C TYR A 116 -13.78 -10.22 -17.01
N GLN A 117 -14.18 -9.47 -18.04
CA GLN A 117 -13.35 -8.39 -18.55
C GLN A 117 -13.04 -7.42 -17.39
N LYS A 118 -11.75 -7.11 -17.20
CA LYS A 118 -11.32 -6.15 -16.17
C LYS A 118 -12.13 -4.87 -16.35
N PRO A 119 -12.89 -4.43 -15.33
CA PRO A 119 -13.50 -3.11 -15.40
C PRO A 119 -12.34 -2.12 -15.56
N ALA A 120 -12.39 -1.42 -16.67
CA ALA A 120 -11.45 -0.46 -17.21
C ALA A 120 -10.21 -0.11 -16.37
N GLU A 121 -9.11 0.08 -17.10
CA GLU A 121 -7.80 0.60 -16.72
C GLU A 121 -7.75 1.33 -15.36
N VAL A 122 -6.67 1.11 -14.62
CA VAL A 122 -6.35 1.83 -13.38
C VAL A 122 -6.69 3.31 -13.56
N SER A 123 -7.82 3.73 -13.01
CA SER A 123 -8.27 5.12 -13.16
C SER A 123 -7.17 6.04 -12.62
N SER A 124 -7.03 7.23 -13.20
CA SER A 124 -6.10 8.26 -12.70
C SER A 124 -6.24 8.47 -11.19
N MET A 125 -7.45 8.34 -10.66
CA MET A 125 -7.76 8.38 -9.23
C MET A 125 -7.05 7.27 -8.43
N GLY A 126 -6.84 6.08 -8.99
CA GLY A 126 -6.09 5.01 -8.34
C GLY A 126 -4.60 5.37 -8.14
N LYS A 127 -3.99 6.11 -9.06
CA LYS A 127 -2.62 6.59 -8.93
C LYS A 127 -2.52 7.72 -7.90
N ILE A 128 -3.44 8.68 -7.95
CA ILE A 128 -3.50 9.80 -6.98
C ILE A 128 -3.70 9.26 -5.56
N LYS A 129 -4.61 8.31 -5.37
CA LYS A 129 -4.81 7.64 -4.09
C LYS A 129 -3.52 7.07 -3.54
N THR A 130 -2.79 6.28 -4.33
CA THR A 130 -1.56 5.63 -3.88
C THR A 130 -0.50 6.67 -3.51
N PHE A 131 -0.33 7.70 -4.32
CA PHE A 131 0.60 8.80 -4.03
C PHE A 131 0.25 9.50 -2.71
N LEU A 132 -1.01 9.88 -2.50
CA LEU A 132 -1.46 10.54 -1.27
C LEU A 132 -1.29 9.65 -0.03
N GLN A 133 -1.64 8.38 -0.13
CA GLN A 133 -1.48 7.42 0.98
C GLN A 133 -0.02 7.22 1.34
N MET A 134 0.86 6.97 0.36
CA MET A 134 2.30 6.79 0.59
C MET A 134 2.93 8.06 1.20
N SER A 135 2.60 9.24 0.65
CA SER A 135 3.07 10.52 1.18
C SER A 135 2.56 10.76 2.60
N GLY A 136 1.27 10.52 2.86
CA GLY A 136 0.68 10.67 4.19
C GLY A 136 1.33 9.75 5.23
N ILE A 137 1.58 8.48 4.88
CA ILE A 137 2.30 7.52 5.73
C ILE A 137 3.71 8.02 6.06
N CYS A 138 4.47 8.48 5.03
CA CYS A 138 5.81 9.05 5.25
C CYS A 138 5.79 10.26 6.17
N LEU A 139 4.85 11.18 5.97
CA LEU A 139 4.72 12.39 6.78
C LEU A 139 4.36 12.06 8.24
N VAL A 140 3.43 11.12 8.45
CA VAL A 140 3.08 10.67 9.81
C VAL A 140 4.29 10.00 10.48
N ALA A 141 5.01 9.13 9.78
CA ALA A 141 6.22 8.49 10.30
C ALA A 141 7.32 9.51 10.62
N ALA A 142 7.42 10.60 9.84
CA ALA A 142 8.42 11.64 10.04
C ALA A 142 8.03 12.66 11.13
N SER A 143 6.79 12.67 11.60
CA SER A 143 6.30 13.67 12.55
C SER A 143 7.10 13.76 13.86
N PRO A 144 7.63 12.66 14.45
CA PRO A 144 8.47 12.75 15.65
C PRO A 144 9.82 13.42 15.41
N LEU A 145 10.29 13.50 14.17
CA LEU A 145 11.59 14.09 13.80
C LEU A 145 11.56 15.61 13.66
N THR A 146 10.39 16.23 13.71
CA THR A 146 10.22 17.66 13.47
C THR A 146 9.54 18.34 14.66
N SER A 147 9.97 19.57 14.94
CA SER A 147 9.35 20.47 15.93
C SER A 147 8.40 21.47 15.29
N ILE A 148 8.06 21.30 14.01
CA ILE A 148 7.17 22.21 13.30
C ILE A 148 5.77 22.07 13.87
N GLN A 149 5.22 23.19 14.36
CA GLN A 149 3.85 23.24 14.87
C GLN A 149 2.85 22.83 13.78
N TYR A 150 1.86 22.00 14.17
CA TYR A 150 0.84 21.45 13.27
C TYR A 150 1.34 20.52 12.15
N PHE A 151 2.59 20.07 12.18
CA PHE A 151 3.10 19.14 11.17
C PHE A 151 2.39 17.77 11.24
N TYR A 152 2.09 17.29 12.43
CA TYR A 152 1.35 16.05 12.64
C TYR A 152 -0.08 16.13 12.09
N GLU A 153 -0.80 17.22 12.36
CA GLU A 153 -2.16 17.48 11.87
C GLU A 153 -2.19 17.58 10.35
N PHE A 154 -1.19 18.25 9.77
CA PHE A 154 -1.00 18.28 8.33
C PHE A 154 -0.80 16.87 7.75
N SER A 155 0.03 16.06 8.40
CA SER A 155 0.33 14.68 7.98
C SER A 155 -0.94 13.81 7.98
N ILE A 156 -1.75 13.90 9.04
CA ILE A 156 -3.05 13.22 9.13
C ILE A 156 -3.99 13.71 8.03
N SER A 157 -4.01 15.01 7.74
CA SER A 157 -4.87 15.57 6.69
C SER A 157 -4.52 15.00 5.31
N VAL A 158 -3.23 14.87 4.98
CA VAL A 158 -2.77 14.25 3.73
C VAL A 158 -3.19 12.76 3.67
N LEU A 159 -3.01 12.02 4.76
CA LEU A 159 -3.41 10.60 4.83
C LEU A 159 -4.92 10.44 4.70
N THR A 160 -5.71 11.34 5.32
CA THR A 160 -7.17 11.37 5.24
C THR A 160 -7.62 11.63 3.80
N LEU A 161 -7.02 12.58 3.10
CA LEU A 161 -7.30 12.81 1.68
C LEU A 161 -7.02 11.55 0.84
N GLY A 162 -5.91 10.87 1.11
CA GLY A 162 -5.58 9.60 0.47
C GLY A 162 -6.62 8.50 0.74
N ALA A 163 -7.14 8.42 1.96
CA ALA A 163 -8.21 7.49 2.34
C ALA A 163 -9.51 7.82 1.62
N ILE A 164 -9.94 9.09 1.58
CA ILE A 164 -11.15 9.55 0.89
C ILE A 164 -11.08 9.25 -0.61
N VAL A 165 -9.98 9.64 -1.28
CA VAL A 165 -9.78 9.33 -2.71
C VAL A 165 -9.78 7.82 -2.94
N GLY A 166 -9.22 7.05 -1.99
CA GLY A 166 -9.27 5.60 -1.98
C GLY A 166 -10.70 5.05 -1.95
N LEU A 167 -11.54 5.56 -1.05
CA LEU A 167 -12.95 5.15 -0.93
C LEU A 167 -13.74 5.47 -2.19
N ILE A 168 -13.59 6.68 -2.73
CA ILE A 168 -14.26 7.10 -3.98
C ILE A 168 -13.86 6.18 -5.14
N SER A 169 -12.55 5.95 -5.31
CA SER A 169 -12.03 5.03 -6.34
C SER A 169 -12.51 3.58 -6.13
N GLY A 170 -12.64 3.15 -4.87
CA GLY A 170 -13.18 1.84 -4.52
C GLY A 170 -14.65 1.71 -4.86
N TYR A 171 -15.44 2.71 -4.53
CA TYR A 171 -16.87 2.76 -4.85
C TYR A 171 -17.12 2.71 -6.36
N ASP A 172 -16.36 3.49 -7.14
CA ASP A 172 -16.45 3.45 -8.61
C ASP A 172 -16.13 2.06 -9.17
N TYR A 173 -15.14 1.39 -8.57
CA TYR A 173 -14.79 0.03 -8.97
C TYR A 173 -15.90 -0.97 -8.63
N LEU A 174 -16.45 -0.91 -7.42
CA LEU A 174 -17.59 -1.73 -7.00
C LEU A 174 -18.80 -1.52 -7.91
N LYS A 175 -19.16 -0.27 -8.20
CA LYS A 175 -20.27 0.07 -9.09
C LYS A 175 -20.10 -0.53 -10.50
N LYS A 176 -18.89 -0.46 -11.05
CA LYS A 176 -18.60 -1.06 -12.38
C LYS A 176 -18.65 -2.58 -12.35
N SER A 177 -18.27 -3.18 -11.21
CA SER A 177 -18.24 -4.64 -11.03
C SER A 177 -19.60 -5.22 -10.66
N TYR A 178 -20.53 -4.39 -10.19
CA TYR A 178 -21.85 -4.81 -9.69
C TYR A 178 -22.62 -5.70 -10.69
N LYS A 179 -22.60 -5.35 -11.99
CA LYS A 179 -23.27 -6.11 -13.06
C LYS A 179 -22.71 -7.53 -13.27
N TYR A 180 -21.58 -7.87 -12.66
CA TYR A 180 -20.98 -9.20 -12.75
C TYR A 180 -21.19 -10.00 -11.46
N LEU A 181 -21.65 -9.34 -10.38
CA LEU A 181 -21.92 -9.95 -9.09
C LEU A 181 -23.33 -10.52 -8.99
N PHE A 182 -24.26 -9.91 -9.73
CA PHE A 182 -25.69 -10.23 -9.79
C PHE A 182 -26.17 -10.28 -11.24
#